data_698ae485368675166530cb37689edd3e
#
_entry.id   698ae485368675166530cb37689edd3e
#
_cell.length_a   1.000
_cell.length_b   1.000
_cell.length_c   1.000
_cell.angle_alpha   90.00
_cell.angle_beta   90.00
_cell.angle_gamma   90.00
#
_symmetry.space_group_name_H-M   'P 1'
#
loop_
_entity.id
_entity.type
_entity.pdbx_description
1 polymer ?
#
loop_
_entity_poly.entity_id
_entity_poly.type
_entity_poly.pdbx_seq_one_letter_code
_entity_poly.pdbx_strand_id
1 'polypeptide(L)'
;MADYKDIVGTTVRNNDGVFTSAKTGELFYDKTNRNFSYRFPNTTSAGAWRTGGNLNSARQSGGGFGIYTAALMFGGTDGTNRAFTEAYNGISWTEVADLNAAKQGNTGLGATGTAGLSVGAPGSAATEVWNGTSWTEVADLNSARDGAGSSQQAPSTAGLFFGGSVVGDGSALNETWNGTSWTEVGDLNSARKGLTGSGETNTAALAFGGKPTTAITELWNGTAWTEVADLNQAKQQFAGTGTQTSALAISGEIPGSPGKTANVELWNGTSWAEQNNLSTAISDNAAGGTTSNTVSYAGNNATAAVATTEEWTGAGANIGAWATGGAMNTARKQHGGAGSQTSALAFGGNTQHPGTTRTDINEGYNGSTWTELADLNTARKTNAGVGSVNTAVLSFGGDISTGNSAVNESWNGTAWTEVADLNTARGNLAGAGTTTAAIAAGGFTDAAVALNETWNGTSWTEVANLNTARNSLSATGITTAALATGGSTDSNQSLTETWNGTAWTEVADLNTARSDLGATGTTTEAIAFGGGNPRTGKTEDWNGSAWAEVADLNTARSGLAHGKAGTFTLALAFGGETPPVSALTEEWSGSSNLTKVLTD
;
A
#
# COMPACT_ATOMS: atom_id res chain seq x y z
N MET A 1 -19.65 18.88 4.97
CA MET A 1 -19.67 19.59 6.27
C MET A 1 -20.26 18.62 7.25
N ALA A 2 -19.48 18.17 8.24
CA ALA A 2 -20.05 17.42 9.35
C ALA A 2 -21.03 18.35 10.09
N ASP A 3 -22.25 17.88 10.26
CA ASP A 3 -23.28 18.66 10.93
C ASP A 3 -22.85 18.87 12.40
N TYR A 4 -23.00 20.06 12.93
CA TYR A 4 -22.64 20.44 14.32
C TYR A 4 -23.28 19.53 15.38
N LYS A 5 -24.26 18.73 14.97
CA LYS A 5 -24.99 17.75 15.81
C LYS A 5 -24.19 16.47 16.10
N ASP A 6 -23.10 16.21 15.36
CA ASP A 6 -22.30 14.99 15.51
C ASP A 6 -21.10 15.18 16.43
N ILE A 7 -20.91 16.38 16.99
CA ILE A 7 -19.84 16.68 17.95
C ILE A 7 -20.36 16.37 19.36
N VAL A 8 -20.13 15.16 19.83
CA VAL A 8 -20.52 14.73 21.19
C VAL A 8 -19.35 14.92 22.14
N GLY A 9 -19.33 16.05 22.86
CA GLY A 9 -18.33 16.29 23.90
C GLY A 9 -18.79 17.43 24.83
N THR A 10 -18.72 17.22 26.15
CA THR A 10 -19.14 18.17 27.17
C THR A 10 -18.01 19.10 27.67
N THR A 11 -16.78 18.91 27.17
CA THR A 11 -15.61 19.66 27.67
C THR A 11 -14.70 20.07 26.52
N VAL A 12 -14.52 21.38 26.35
CA VAL A 12 -13.51 21.93 25.45
C VAL A 12 -12.22 22.12 26.24
N ARG A 13 -11.16 21.46 25.84
CA ARG A 13 -9.81 21.67 26.44
C ARG A 13 -9.16 22.88 25.78
N ASN A 14 -8.57 23.73 26.61
CA ASN A 14 -7.71 24.82 26.15
C ASN A 14 -6.27 24.30 26.07
N ASN A 15 -5.60 24.50 24.95
CA ASN A 15 -4.21 24.12 24.75
C ASN A 15 -3.41 25.25 24.10
N ASP A 16 -2.09 25.24 24.31
CA ASP A 16 -1.16 26.17 23.66
C ASP A 16 -0.58 25.45 22.43
N GLY A 17 -1.11 25.74 21.24
CA GLY A 17 -0.76 25.07 19.98
C GLY A 17 -1.59 23.81 19.69
N VAL A 18 -1.12 23.00 18.74
CA VAL A 18 -1.80 21.77 18.31
C VAL A 18 -1.79 20.73 19.44
N PHE A 19 -2.97 20.25 19.82
CA PHE A 19 -3.10 19.25 20.88
C PHE A 19 -2.88 17.84 20.31
N THR A 20 -1.63 17.41 20.27
CA THR A 20 -1.21 16.12 19.68
C THR A 20 -1.76 14.89 20.40
N SER A 21 -2.06 15.01 21.71
CA SER A 21 -2.66 13.94 22.52
C SER A 21 -4.19 13.95 22.55
N ALA A 22 -4.87 14.79 21.73
CA ALA A 22 -6.31 14.78 21.61
C ALA A 22 -6.81 13.42 21.12
N LYS A 23 -7.90 12.92 21.70
CA LYS A 23 -8.54 11.68 21.25
C LYS A 23 -9.43 11.95 20.03
N THR A 24 -9.68 10.92 19.24
CA THR A 24 -10.68 10.97 18.16
C THR A 24 -12.03 11.44 18.70
N GLY A 25 -12.65 12.41 18.04
CA GLY A 25 -13.91 13.02 18.48
C GLY A 25 -13.74 14.17 19.48
N GLU A 26 -12.52 14.48 19.92
CA GLU A 26 -12.28 15.56 20.88
C GLU A 26 -12.20 16.92 20.20
N LEU A 27 -13.00 17.86 20.69
CA LEU A 27 -12.97 19.30 20.32
C LEU A 27 -12.08 20.03 21.33
N PHE A 28 -11.12 20.82 20.85
CA PHE A 28 -10.25 21.63 21.69
C PHE A 28 -10.07 23.05 21.13
N TYR A 29 -9.71 23.99 22.00
CA TYR A 29 -9.37 25.36 21.63
C TYR A 29 -7.86 25.55 21.65
N ASP A 30 -7.29 25.90 20.51
CA ASP A 30 -5.89 26.29 20.36
C ASP A 30 -5.75 27.79 20.71
N LYS A 31 -5.14 28.08 21.86
CA LYS A 31 -4.95 29.45 22.34
C LYS A 31 -3.91 30.21 21.51
N THR A 32 -2.94 29.52 20.92
CA THR A 32 -1.88 30.13 20.12
C THR A 32 -2.44 30.66 18.81
N ASN A 33 -3.22 29.86 18.12
CA ASN A 33 -3.85 30.23 16.85
C ASN A 33 -5.27 30.79 16.99
N ARG A 34 -5.79 30.84 18.23
CA ARG A 34 -7.13 31.36 18.59
C ARG A 34 -8.26 30.74 17.78
N ASN A 35 -8.22 29.41 17.58
CA ASN A 35 -9.23 28.69 16.82
C ASN A 35 -9.71 27.43 17.55
N PHE A 36 -10.85 26.92 17.14
CA PHE A 36 -11.32 25.61 17.56
C PHE A 36 -10.82 24.57 16.58
N SER A 37 -10.36 23.44 17.11
CA SER A 37 -9.91 22.29 16.33
C SER A 37 -10.61 21.03 16.80
N TYR A 38 -10.88 20.14 15.87
CA TYR A 38 -11.54 18.86 16.09
C TYR A 38 -10.68 17.73 15.52
N ARG A 39 -10.50 16.66 16.28
CA ARG A 39 -9.76 15.49 15.82
C ARG A 39 -10.71 14.41 15.33
N PHE A 40 -10.54 13.98 14.10
CA PHE A 40 -11.35 12.93 13.47
C PHE A 40 -10.44 11.91 12.76
N PRO A 41 -10.92 10.65 12.61
CA PRO A 41 -10.18 9.68 11.81
C PRO A 41 -10.24 10.10 10.33
N ASN A 42 -9.09 10.05 9.66
CA ASN A 42 -9.07 10.09 8.21
C ASN A 42 -9.36 8.67 7.70
N THR A 43 -10.58 8.46 7.23
CA THR A 43 -11.03 7.14 6.80
C THR A 43 -11.49 7.17 5.35
N THR A 44 -11.34 6.06 4.65
CA THR A 44 -11.89 5.88 3.32
C THR A 44 -13.41 6.04 3.35
N SER A 45 -13.98 6.79 2.41
CA SER A 45 -15.43 6.86 2.20
C SER A 45 -15.98 5.60 1.52
N ALA A 46 -15.12 4.90 0.77
CA ALA A 46 -15.33 3.58 0.16
C ALA A 46 -14.04 2.79 0.27
N GLY A 47 -14.12 1.45 0.25
CA GLY A 47 -12.93 0.61 0.22
C GLY A 47 -12.11 0.83 -1.06
N ALA A 48 -10.83 0.48 -1.03
CA ALA A 48 -9.92 0.62 -2.17
C ALA A 48 -9.06 -0.63 -2.35
N TRP A 49 -8.73 -0.94 -3.60
CA TRP A 49 -7.80 -2.00 -3.98
C TRP A 49 -6.42 -1.43 -4.30
N ARG A 50 -5.38 -2.17 -3.96
CA ARG A 50 -4.00 -1.91 -4.36
C ARG A 50 -3.34 -3.20 -4.85
N THR A 51 -2.33 -3.08 -5.70
CA THR A 51 -1.57 -4.25 -6.16
C THR A 51 -0.73 -4.82 -5.01
N GLY A 52 -0.81 -6.13 -4.79
CA GLY A 52 0.06 -6.90 -3.89
C GLY A 52 1.13 -7.67 -4.66
N GLY A 53 1.99 -8.39 -3.94
CA GLY A 53 2.98 -9.29 -4.56
C GLY A 53 2.29 -10.43 -5.31
N ASN A 54 2.69 -10.70 -6.55
CA ASN A 54 2.10 -11.75 -7.39
C ASN A 54 2.45 -13.16 -6.91
N LEU A 55 1.57 -14.12 -7.20
CA LEU A 55 1.87 -15.55 -7.09
C LEU A 55 3.08 -15.93 -7.95
N ASN A 56 3.83 -16.94 -7.52
CA ASN A 56 4.93 -17.49 -8.31
C ASN A 56 4.44 -18.22 -9.56
N SER A 57 3.23 -18.79 -9.52
CA SER A 57 2.62 -19.51 -10.63
C SER A 57 1.22 -19.00 -10.95
N ALA A 58 1.02 -18.49 -12.17
CA ALA A 58 -0.30 -18.08 -12.66
C ALA A 58 -1.24 -19.29 -12.74
N ARG A 59 -2.41 -19.23 -12.09
CA ARG A 59 -3.42 -20.30 -12.11
C ARG A 59 -4.81 -19.80 -11.73
N GLN A 60 -5.82 -20.57 -12.09
CA GLN A 60 -7.24 -20.30 -11.84
C GLN A 60 -7.92 -21.50 -11.16
N SER A 61 -9.14 -21.32 -10.65
CA SER A 61 -9.98 -22.39 -10.10
C SER A 61 -9.30 -23.18 -8.97
N GLY A 62 -8.43 -22.58 -8.21
CA GLY A 62 -7.86 -23.16 -7.00
C GLY A 62 -8.61 -22.69 -5.76
N GLY A 63 -8.41 -23.40 -4.64
CA GLY A 63 -8.93 -23.00 -3.34
C GLY A 63 -8.03 -21.99 -2.64
N GLY A 64 -8.62 -21.23 -1.73
CA GLY A 64 -7.88 -20.30 -0.89
C GLY A 64 -8.59 -20.02 0.42
N PHE A 65 -7.82 -19.64 1.43
CA PHE A 65 -8.32 -19.21 2.74
C PHE A 65 -7.26 -18.38 3.49
N GLY A 66 -7.61 -17.91 4.68
CA GLY A 66 -6.73 -17.18 5.58
C GLY A 66 -7.08 -15.70 5.71
N ILE A 67 -6.15 -14.94 6.23
CA ILE A 67 -6.29 -13.49 6.44
C ILE A 67 -5.44 -12.70 5.45
N TYR A 68 -5.69 -11.41 5.35
CA TYR A 68 -4.98 -10.45 4.50
C TYR A 68 -3.45 -10.53 4.53
N THR A 69 -2.84 -10.78 5.70
CA THR A 69 -1.39 -10.90 5.88
C THR A 69 -0.88 -12.34 5.99
N ALA A 70 -1.77 -13.33 5.85
CA ALA A 70 -1.43 -14.74 5.92
C ALA A 70 -2.51 -15.56 5.19
N ALA A 71 -2.47 -15.57 3.88
CA ALA A 71 -3.39 -16.33 3.02
C ALA A 71 -2.68 -17.53 2.37
N LEU A 72 -3.45 -18.56 2.02
CA LEU A 72 -2.99 -19.68 1.20
C LEU A 72 -3.76 -19.72 -0.11
N MET A 73 -3.03 -20.07 -1.18
CA MET A 73 -3.57 -20.50 -2.48
C MET A 73 -3.08 -21.90 -2.77
N PHE A 74 -3.97 -22.83 -3.09
CA PHE A 74 -3.62 -24.22 -3.33
C PHE A 74 -4.45 -24.87 -4.44
N GLY A 75 -3.85 -25.80 -5.16
CA GLY A 75 -4.44 -26.43 -6.33
C GLY A 75 -4.63 -25.45 -7.49
N GLY A 76 -5.66 -25.67 -8.28
CA GLY A 76 -5.97 -24.86 -9.45
C GLY A 76 -5.37 -25.41 -10.74
N THR A 77 -5.47 -24.64 -11.82
CA THR A 77 -5.00 -25.03 -13.15
C THR A 77 -4.38 -23.88 -13.92
N ASP A 78 -3.36 -24.14 -14.70
CA ASP A 78 -2.77 -23.31 -15.74
C ASP A 78 -2.95 -23.93 -17.13
N GLY A 79 -3.89 -24.87 -17.27
CA GLY A 79 -4.11 -25.78 -18.38
C GLY A 79 -3.83 -27.24 -17.97
N THR A 80 -3.17 -27.43 -16.82
CA THR A 80 -2.95 -28.73 -16.15
C THR A 80 -3.26 -28.58 -14.67
N ASN A 81 -3.97 -29.53 -14.08
CA ASN A 81 -4.24 -29.51 -12.64
C ASN A 81 -2.93 -29.46 -11.83
N ARG A 82 -2.90 -28.61 -10.81
CA ARG A 82 -1.73 -28.40 -9.95
C ARG A 82 -2.02 -28.83 -8.52
N ALA A 83 -0.96 -29.27 -7.83
CA ALA A 83 -0.97 -29.51 -6.40
C ALA A 83 -0.37 -28.34 -5.61
N PHE A 84 0.25 -27.37 -6.28
CA PHE A 84 1.01 -26.28 -5.70
C PHE A 84 0.24 -25.57 -4.59
N THR A 85 0.95 -25.32 -3.49
CA THR A 85 0.47 -24.46 -2.41
C THR A 85 1.44 -23.31 -2.23
N GLU A 86 0.93 -22.09 -2.26
CA GLU A 86 1.67 -20.89 -1.97
C GLU A 86 1.08 -20.17 -0.77
N ALA A 87 1.93 -19.67 0.13
CA ALA A 87 1.57 -18.92 1.32
C ALA A 87 1.93 -17.44 1.15
N TYR A 88 0.99 -16.56 1.42
CA TYR A 88 1.15 -15.11 1.41
C TYR A 88 1.49 -14.59 2.81
N ASN A 89 2.49 -13.73 2.91
CA ASN A 89 2.92 -13.13 4.18
C ASN A 89 2.51 -11.64 4.34
N GLY A 90 1.61 -11.14 3.48
CA GLY A 90 1.22 -9.73 3.42
C GLY A 90 2.06 -8.90 2.44
N ILE A 91 3.11 -9.50 1.83
CA ILE A 91 4.03 -8.83 0.90
C ILE A 91 4.27 -9.70 -0.33
N SER A 92 4.58 -10.97 -0.15
CA SER A 92 4.99 -11.90 -1.21
C SER A 92 4.45 -13.31 -0.97
N TRP A 93 4.38 -14.08 -2.05
CA TRP A 93 4.02 -15.50 -2.02
C TRP A 93 5.27 -16.37 -1.97
N THR A 94 5.21 -17.43 -1.19
CA THR A 94 6.27 -18.43 -1.06
C THR A 94 5.65 -19.81 -1.24
N GLU A 95 6.27 -20.65 -2.07
CA GLU A 95 5.87 -22.04 -2.23
C GLU A 95 6.12 -22.83 -0.93
N VAL A 96 5.11 -23.60 -0.52
CA VAL A 96 5.13 -24.43 0.68
C VAL A 96 4.73 -25.87 0.30
N ALA A 97 4.47 -26.75 1.28
CA ALA A 97 4.15 -28.15 0.98
C ALA A 97 2.85 -28.27 0.15
N ASP A 98 2.91 -29.03 -0.93
CA ASP A 98 1.83 -29.25 -1.88
C ASP A 98 0.71 -30.14 -1.33
N LEU A 99 -0.48 -30.01 -1.94
CA LEU A 99 -1.57 -30.97 -1.78
C LEU A 99 -1.11 -32.38 -2.15
N ASN A 100 -1.70 -33.40 -1.53
CA ASN A 100 -1.39 -34.80 -1.83
C ASN A 100 -1.75 -35.20 -3.28
N ALA A 101 -2.70 -34.51 -3.91
CA ALA A 101 -3.07 -34.72 -5.31
C ALA A 101 -3.34 -33.41 -6.05
N ALA A 102 -2.89 -33.34 -7.32
CA ALA A 102 -3.17 -32.23 -8.20
C ALA A 102 -4.67 -32.13 -8.53
N LYS A 103 -5.31 -30.97 -8.26
CA LYS A 103 -6.74 -30.75 -8.45
C LYS A 103 -7.08 -29.30 -8.75
N GLN A 104 -8.22 -29.08 -9.42
CA GLN A 104 -8.85 -27.78 -9.64
C GLN A 104 -10.31 -27.80 -9.16
N GLY A 105 -10.95 -26.65 -9.07
CA GLY A 105 -12.35 -26.53 -8.64
C GLY A 105 -12.57 -26.91 -7.17
N ASN A 106 -11.50 -27.05 -6.41
CA ASN A 106 -11.54 -27.27 -4.97
C ASN A 106 -11.84 -25.95 -4.24
N THR A 107 -12.50 -26.05 -3.10
CA THR A 107 -12.86 -24.90 -2.28
C THR A 107 -12.03 -24.87 -1.02
N GLY A 108 -11.64 -23.66 -0.60
CA GLY A 108 -10.92 -23.42 0.66
C GLY A 108 -11.83 -23.06 1.81
N LEU A 109 -11.40 -23.40 3.03
CA LEU A 109 -12.04 -23.02 4.30
C LEU A 109 -10.97 -22.91 5.37
N GLY A 110 -10.86 -21.76 6.03
CA GLY A 110 -9.87 -21.53 7.07
C GLY A 110 -9.80 -20.06 7.51
N ALA A 111 -9.91 -19.82 8.81
CA ALA A 111 -9.83 -18.48 9.39
C ALA A 111 -8.41 -17.89 9.40
N THR A 112 -7.39 -18.72 9.24
CA THR A 112 -5.98 -18.30 9.30
C THR A 112 -5.16 -19.05 8.25
N GLY A 113 -4.05 -18.47 7.79
CA GLY A 113 -3.12 -19.13 6.87
C GLY A 113 -2.36 -20.34 7.47
N THR A 114 -2.52 -20.63 8.74
CA THR A 114 -1.85 -21.73 9.44
C THR A 114 -2.73 -22.96 9.66
N ALA A 115 -4.04 -22.87 9.41
CA ALA A 115 -4.97 -23.98 9.59
C ALA A 115 -6.20 -23.84 8.71
N GLY A 116 -6.49 -24.80 7.87
CA GLY A 116 -7.64 -24.79 6.96
C GLY A 116 -7.85 -26.10 6.24
N LEU A 117 -8.86 -26.14 5.37
CA LEU A 117 -9.26 -27.31 4.59
C LEU A 117 -9.20 -27.01 3.10
N SER A 118 -8.81 -27.98 2.31
CA SER A 118 -9.06 -28.10 0.87
C SER A 118 -10.13 -29.15 0.65
N VAL A 119 -11.27 -28.79 0.06
CA VAL A 119 -12.46 -29.64 0.00
C VAL A 119 -12.91 -29.84 -1.43
N GLY A 120 -13.14 -31.10 -1.82
CA GLY A 120 -13.71 -31.48 -3.09
C GLY A 120 -12.83 -31.19 -4.32
N ALA A 121 -13.29 -31.64 -5.45
CA ALA A 121 -12.80 -31.36 -6.81
C ALA A 121 -13.71 -32.07 -7.81
N PRO A 122 -13.60 -31.85 -9.14
CA PRO A 122 -14.35 -32.62 -10.12
C PRO A 122 -14.19 -34.13 -9.94
N GLY A 123 -15.30 -34.82 -9.60
CA GLY A 123 -15.32 -36.26 -9.35
C GLY A 123 -14.63 -36.74 -8.08
N SER A 124 -14.24 -35.83 -7.17
CA SER A 124 -13.57 -36.15 -5.91
C SER A 124 -14.31 -35.58 -4.70
N ALA A 125 -14.41 -36.40 -3.66
CA ALA A 125 -14.93 -36.00 -2.35
C ALA A 125 -13.80 -35.65 -1.37
N ALA A 126 -12.53 -35.78 -1.79
CA ALA A 126 -11.36 -35.70 -0.94
C ALA A 126 -11.27 -34.38 -0.16
N THR A 127 -11.02 -34.53 1.14
CA THR A 127 -10.76 -33.41 2.05
C THR A 127 -9.35 -33.54 2.61
N GLU A 128 -8.58 -32.46 2.50
CA GLU A 128 -7.25 -32.36 3.10
C GLU A 128 -7.21 -31.21 4.11
N VAL A 129 -6.58 -31.44 5.26
CA VAL A 129 -6.36 -30.44 6.30
C VAL A 129 -4.93 -29.90 6.24
N TRP A 130 -4.77 -28.60 6.30
CA TRP A 130 -3.52 -27.88 6.45
C TRP A 130 -3.23 -27.60 7.92
N ASN A 131 -2.03 -27.93 8.39
CA ASN A 131 -1.61 -27.73 9.79
C ASN A 131 -0.56 -26.61 9.96
N GLY A 132 -0.33 -25.81 8.93
CA GLY A 132 0.71 -24.76 8.91
C GLY A 132 2.01 -25.22 8.24
N THR A 133 2.20 -26.51 7.98
CA THR A 133 3.43 -27.06 7.38
C THR A 133 3.18 -28.12 6.30
N SER A 134 2.09 -28.87 6.39
CA SER A 134 1.76 -29.95 5.46
C SER A 134 0.26 -30.21 5.36
N TRP A 135 -0.15 -30.81 4.24
CA TRP A 135 -1.50 -31.31 4.02
C TRP A 135 -1.63 -32.76 4.44
N THR A 136 -2.73 -33.09 5.07
CA THR A 136 -3.06 -34.47 5.49
C THR A 136 -4.49 -34.78 5.07
N GLU A 137 -4.70 -35.92 4.41
CA GLU A 137 -6.04 -36.39 4.04
C GLU A 137 -6.83 -36.79 5.29
N VAL A 138 -8.10 -36.36 5.33
CA VAL A 138 -9.05 -36.63 6.43
C VAL A 138 -10.34 -37.22 5.85
N ALA A 139 -11.42 -37.32 6.65
CA ALA A 139 -12.67 -37.89 6.16
C ALA A 139 -13.24 -37.07 4.99
N ASP A 140 -13.65 -37.79 3.95
CA ASP A 140 -14.19 -37.24 2.72
C ASP A 140 -15.63 -36.74 2.89
N LEU A 141 -16.04 -35.85 1.96
CA LEU A 141 -17.46 -35.48 1.77
C LEU A 141 -18.33 -36.73 1.52
N ASN A 142 -19.59 -36.69 1.91
CA ASN A 142 -20.55 -37.76 1.56
C ASN A 142 -20.84 -37.80 0.05
N SER A 143 -20.70 -36.66 -0.64
CA SER A 143 -20.92 -36.57 -2.09
C SER A 143 -19.80 -35.77 -2.78
N ALA A 144 -19.13 -36.39 -3.76
CA ALA A 144 -18.11 -35.74 -4.58
C ALA A 144 -18.70 -34.55 -5.35
N ARG A 145 -18.10 -33.34 -5.20
CA ARG A 145 -18.53 -32.13 -5.91
C ARG A 145 -17.44 -31.06 -5.96
N ASP A 146 -17.55 -30.18 -6.94
CA ASP A 146 -16.63 -29.07 -7.21
C ASP A 146 -17.36 -27.74 -7.33
N GLY A 147 -16.63 -26.63 -7.30
CA GLY A 147 -17.20 -25.29 -7.49
C GLY A 147 -18.30 -24.95 -6.47
N ALA A 148 -18.15 -25.42 -5.25
CA ALA A 148 -19.05 -25.17 -4.13
C ALA A 148 -18.65 -23.92 -3.34
N GLY A 149 -19.57 -23.37 -2.57
CA GLY A 149 -19.30 -22.35 -1.57
C GLY A 149 -18.93 -22.96 -0.22
N SER A 150 -18.33 -22.16 0.66
CA SER A 150 -17.98 -22.55 2.02
C SER A 150 -18.19 -21.41 3.01
N SER A 151 -18.27 -21.74 4.31
CA SER A 151 -18.08 -20.76 5.39
C SER A 151 -16.60 -20.40 5.50
N GLN A 152 -16.11 -19.62 4.57
CA GLN A 152 -14.71 -19.43 4.21
C GLN A 152 -13.79 -19.00 5.37
N GLN A 153 -14.31 -18.22 6.34
CA GLN A 153 -13.59 -17.76 7.53
C GLN A 153 -13.81 -18.67 8.76
N ALA A 154 -14.41 -19.83 8.58
CA ALA A 154 -14.59 -20.78 9.67
C ALA A 154 -13.27 -21.49 10.03
N PRO A 155 -13.08 -21.90 11.31
CA PRO A 155 -11.90 -22.66 11.71
C PRO A 155 -11.86 -24.03 11.05
N SER A 156 -10.66 -24.59 10.85
CA SER A 156 -10.44 -25.93 10.28
C SER A 156 -11.13 -27.08 11.05
N THR A 157 -11.72 -26.80 12.21
CA THR A 157 -12.43 -27.75 13.06
C THR A 157 -13.94 -27.66 12.97
N ALA A 158 -14.52 -26.64 12.28
CA ALA A 158 -15.96 -26.46 12.16
C ALA A 158 -16.31 -25.59 10.95
N GLY A 159 -16.90 -26.17 9.92
CA GLY A 159 -17.23 -25.42 8.70
C GLY A 159 -18.41 -25.99 7.94
N LEU A 160 -18.82 -25.28 6.91
CA LEU A 160 -19.86 -25.66 5.95
C LEU A 160 -19.30 -25.72 4.55
N PHE A 161 -19.83 -26.66 3.75
CA PHE A 161 -19.57 -26.80 2.32
C PHE A 161 -20.91 -27.03 1.60
N PHE A 162 -21.30 -26.10 0.74
CA PHE A 162 -22.66 -26.06 0.19
C PHE A 162 -22.70 -25.80 -1.31
N GLY A 163 -23.70 -26.35 -1.97
CA GLY A 163 -23.87 -26.26 -3.41
C GLY A 163 -22.78 -27.05 -4.15
N GLY A 164 -22.37 -26.54 -5.31
CA GLY A 164 -21.35 -27.13 -6.16
C GLY A 164 -21.90 -27.96 -7.29
N SER A 165 -21.04 -28.70 -7.99
CA SER A 165 -21.41 -29.55 -9.14
C SER A 165 -21.33 -31.02 -8.77
N VAL A 166 -22.42 -31.72 -8.97
CA VAL A 166 -22.47 -33.18 -8.93
C VAL A 166 -22.69 -33.66 -10.36
N VAL A 167 -21.70 -34.35 -10.96
CA VAL A 167 -21.77 -34.88 -12.37
C VAL A 167 -22.17 -33.79 -13.40
N GLY A 168 -21.72 -32.53 -13.19
CA GLY A 168 -21.94 -31.42 -14.12
C GLY A 168 -23.17 -30.54 -13.83
N ASP A 169 -24.14 -30.99 -13.06
CA ASP A 169 -25.32 -30.23 -12.67
C ASP A 169 -25.11 -29.51 -11.34
N GLY A 170 -25.80 -28.38 -11.14
CA GLY A 170 -25.78 -27.68 -9.84
C GLY A 170 -26.43 -28.51 -8.74
N SER A 171 -25.89 -28.43 -7.54
CA SER A 171 -26.37 -29.13 -6.34
C SER A 171 -26.88 -28.14 -5.29
N ALA A 172 -27.82 -28.59 -4.45
CA ALA A 172 -28.27 -27.88 -3.27
C ALA A 172 -27.63 -28.43 -1.98
N LEU A 173 -26.93 -29.55 -2.05
CA LEU A 173 -26.38 -30.27 -0.89
C LEU A 173 -25.56 -29.36 0.01
N ASN A 174 -25.75 -29.53 1.31
CA ASN A 174 -25.00 -28.82 2.34
C ASN A 174 -24.48 -29.82 3.37
N GLU A 175 -23.17 -29.77 3.60
CA GLU A 175 -22.52 -30.62 4.60
C GLU A 175 -21.76 -29.77 5.63
N THR A 176 -21.86 -30.18 6.90
CA THR A 176 -21.14 -29.57 8.01
C THR A 176 -19.97 -30.44 8.45
N TRP A 177 -18.83 -29.80 8.67
CA TRP A 177 -17.61 -30.39 9.22
C TRP A 177 -17.52 -30.17 10.74
N ASN A 178 -17.19 -31.19 11.50
CA ASN A 178 -17.05 -31.14 12.96
C ASN A 178 -15.61 -31.33 13.46
N GLY A 179 -14.62 -31.26 12.56
CA GLY A 179 -13.22 -31.53 12.86
C GLY A 179 -12.78 -32.96 12.58
N THR A 180 -13.71 -33.90 12.37
CA THR A 180 -13.43 -35.33 12.13
C THR A 180 -14.24 -35.97 11.01
N SER A 181 -15.44 -35.48 10.74
CA SER A 181 -16.35 -36.04 9.72
C SER A 181 -17.28 -34.99 9.15
N TRP A 182 -17.77 -35.24 7.93
CA TRP A 182 -18.80 -34.49 7.27
C TRP A 182 -20.17 -35.09 7.58
N THR A 183 -21.18 -34.25 7.77
CA THR A 183 -22.56 -34.65 8.00
C THR A 183 -23.48 -33.78 7.14
N GLU A 184 -24.41 -34.40 6.43
CA GLU A 184 -25.42 -33.69 5.62
C GLU A 184 -26.40 -32.96 6.53
N VAL A 185 -26.73 -31.70 6.17
CA VAL A 185 -27.63 -30.82 6.89
C VAL A 185 -28.61 -30.17 5.90
N GLY A 186 -29.45 -29.23 6.34
CA GLY A 186 -30.48 -28.61 5.49
C GLY A 186 -29.90 -27.99 4.21
N ASP A 187 -30.43 -28.38 3.07
CA ASP A 187 -29.97 -27.98 1.73
C ASP A 187 -30.29 -26.52 1.40
N LEU A 188 -29.53 -25.93 0.46
CA LEU A 188 -29.86 -24.66 -0.20
C LEU A 188 -31.27 -24.72 -0.81
N ASN A 189 -32.00 -23.61 -0.83
CA ASN A 189 -33.29 -23.51 -1.51
C ASN A 189 -33.14 -23.62 -3.04
N SER A 190 -32.00 -23.23 -3.59
CA SER A 190 -31.71 -23.27 -5.04
C SER A 190 -30.42 -24.04 -5.32
N ALA A 191 -30.52 -25.12 -6.11
CA ALA A 191 -29.37 -25.89 -6.57
C ALA A 191 -28.50 -25.08 -7.52
N ARG A 192 -27.20 -24.91 -7.22
CA ARG A 192 -26.27 -24.10 -8.00
C ARG A 192 -24.81 -24.49 -7.78
N LYS A 193 -23.96 -24.22 -8.81
CA LYS A 193 -22.51 -24.41 -8.78
C LYS A 193 -21.78 -23.12 -9.11
N GLY A 194 -20.49 -23.05 -8.90
CA GLY A 194 -19.70 -21.83 -9.14
C GLY A 194 -20.21 -20.64 -8.31
N LEU A 195 -20.88 -20.94 -7.22
CA LEU A 195 -21.24 -19.98 -6.18
C LEU A 195 -20.08 -19.83 -5.22
N THR A 196 -20.17 -18.81 -4.39
CA THR A 196 -19.23 -18.65 -3.28
C THR A 196 -19.97 -18.44 -1.97
N GLY A 197 -19.23 -18.30 -0.89
CA GLY A 197 -19.81 -18.05 0.44
C GLY A 197 -18.90 -17.28 1.36
N SER A 198 -19.46 -16.93 2.51
CA SER A 198 -18.78 -16.35 3.64
C SER A 198 -19.35 -16.92 4.94
N GLY A 199 -18.64 -16.76 6.04
CA GLY A 199 -19.09 -17.24 7.35
C GLY A 199 -17.93 -17.61 8.25
N GLU A 200 -18.15 -17.48 9.55
CA GLU A 200 -17.13 -17.73 10.59
C GLU A 200 -17.32 -19.08 11.30
N THR A 201 -18.46 -19.75 11.06
CA THR A 201 -18.81 -21.00 11.75
C THR A 201 -19.64 -21.91 10.85
N ASN A 202 -19.84 -23.15 11.29
CA ASN A 202 -20.79 -24.07 10.67
C ASN A 202 -22.27 -23.80 11.01
N THR A 203 -22.56 -22.79 11.82
CA THR A 203 -23.94 -22.38 12.19
C THR A 203 -24.36 -21.04 11.61
N ALA A 204 -23.42 -20.33 10.96
CA ALA A 204 -23.66 -19.00 10.39
C ALA A 204 -22.86 -18.83 9.08
N ALA A 205 -23.55 -18.80 7.95
CA ALA A 205 -22.95 -18.63 6.63
C ALA A 205 -23.88 -17.88 5.67
N LEU A 206 -23.31 -17.34 4.62
CA LEU A 206 -23.99 -16.70 3.49
C LEU A 206 -23.54 -17.39 2.20
N ALA A 207 -24.48 -17.76 1.35
CA ALA A 207 -24.26 -18.34 0.02
C ALA A 207 -24.79 -17.36 -1.02
N PHE A 208 -23.98 -16.98 -2.02
CA PHE A 208 -24.38 -15.98 -2.99
C PHE A 208 -23.86 -16.26 -4.42
N GLY A 209 -24.65 -15.83 -5.42
CA GLY A 209 -24.37 -16.03 -6.84
C GLY A 209 -24.41 -17.49 -7.28
N GLY A 210 -23.79 -17.80 -8.41
CA GLY A 210 -23.63 -19.15 -8.94
C GLY A 210 -24.26 -19.38 -10.31
N LYS A 211 -24.18 -20.62 -10.80
CA LYS A 211 -24.70 -21.06 -12.09
C LYS A 211 -25.95 -21.95 -11.92
N PRO A 212 -27.03 -21.72 -12.68
CA PRO A 212 -27.18 -20.68 -13.71
C PRO A 212 -26.86 -19.30 -13.15
N THR A 213 -26.27 -18.41 -13.96
CA THR A 213 -25.80 -17.12 -13.48
C THR A 213 -26.92 -16.36 -12.78
N THR A 214 -26.77 -16.19 -11.49
CA THR A 214 -27.82 -15.65 -10.61
C THR A 214 -27.23 -14.66 -9.60
N ALA A 215 -28.12 -13.83 -9.03
CA ALA A 215 -27.81 -12.91 -7.95
C ALA A 215 -28.25 -13.46 -6.57
N ILE A 216 -28.92 -14.59 -6.53
CA ILE A 216 -29.54 -15.16 -5.30
C ILE A 216 -28.55 -15.21 -4.16
N THR A 217 -29.00 -14.69 -3.00
CA THR A 217 -28.29 -14.75 -1.73
C THR A 217 -29.14 -15.49 -0.70
N GLU A 218 -28.54 -16.49 -0.07
CA GLU A 218 -29.18 -17.28 0.99
C GLU A 218 -28.35 -17.22 2.28
N LEU A 219 -29.05 -17.09 3.43
CA LEU A 219 -28.48 -17.00 4.76
C LEU A 219 -28.77 -18.29 5.54
N TRP A 220 -27.73 -18.89 6.14
CA TRP A 220 -27.79 -20.09 6.97
C TRP A 220 -27.88 -19.73 8.46
N ASN A 221 -28.87 -20.27 9.17
CA ASN A 221 -29.11 -19.99 10.59
C ASN A 221 -28.70 -21.16 11.52
N GLY A 222 -27.98 -22.15 11.02
CA GLY A 222 -27.60 -23.37 11.74
C GLY A 222 -28.55 -24.55 11.50
N THR A 223 -29.73 -24.33 10.86
CA THR A 223 -30.71 -25.38 10.58
C THR A 223 -31.32 -25.31 9.20
N ALA A 224 -31.50 -24.13 8.65
CA ALA A 224 -32.09 -23.91 7.32
C ALA A 224 -31.53 -22.68 6.62
N TRP A 225 -31.58 -22.68 5.29
CA TRP A 225 -31.29 -21.55 4.44
C TRP A 225 -32.53 -20.68 4.22
N THR A 226 -32.35 -19.39 4.21
CA THR A 226 -33.41 -18.40 3.93
C THR A 226 -32.89 -17.40 2.90
N GLU A 227 -33.68 -17.18 1.83
CA GLU A 227 -33.36 -16.16 0.83
C GLU A 227 -33.43 -14.76 1.44
N VAL A 228 -32.44 -13.94 1.13
CA VAL A 228 -32.31 -12.56 1.59
C VAL A 228 -32.08 -11.64 0.38
N ALA A 229 -31.70 -10.37 0.59
CA ALA A 229 -31.49 -9.44 -0.53
C ALA A 229 -30.36 -9.91 -1.45
N ASP A 230 -30.63 -9.93 -2.74
CA ASP A 230 -29.75 -10.41 -3.80
C ASP A 230 -28.59 -9.45 -4.11
N LEU A 231 -27.51 -9.99 -4.70
CA LEU A 231 -26.47 -9.20 -5.35
C LEU A 231 -27.07 -8.21 -6.36
N ASN A 232 -26.47 -7.03 -6.50
CA ASN A 232 -26.88 -6.07 -7.54
C ASN A 232 -26.55 -6.58 -8.94
N GLN A 233 -25.50 -7.41 -9.08
CA GLN A 233 -25.11 -8.04 -10.35
C GLN A 233 -25.06 -9.56 -10.24
N ALA A 234 -25.85 -10.25 -11.05
CA ALA A 234 -25.79 -11.71 -11.18
C ALA A 234 -24.41 -12.14 -11.67
N LYS A 235 -23.73 -13.04 -10.93
CA LYS A 235 -22.38 -13.53 -11.26
C LYS A 235 -22.13 -14.94 -10.76
N GLN A 236 -21.13 -15.60 -11.37
CA GLN A 236 -20.66 -16.95 -11.03
C GLN A 236 -19.13 -17.02 -11.03
N GLN A 237 -18.54 -18.09 -10.49
CA GLN A 237 -17.09 -18.34 -10.51
C GLN A 237 -16.27 -17.12 -10.01
N PHE A 238 -16.54 -16.71 -8.81
CA PHE A 238 -15.97 -15.52 -8.18
C PHE A 238 -15.56 -15.80 -6.72
N ALA A 239 -14.73 -14.95 -6.17
CA ALA A 239 -14.31 -15.07 -4.79
C ALA A 239 -15.31 -14.40 -3.82
N GLY A 240 -15.45 -14.99 -2.64
CA GLY A 240 -16.17 -14.42 -1.51
C GLY A 240 -15.33 -14.51 -0.24
N THR A 241 -15.52 -13.58 0.67
CA THR A 241 -14.87 -13.58 1.98
C THR A 241 -15.67 -12.77 2.99
N GLY A 242 -15.32 -12.90 4.28
CA GLY A 242 -15.99 -12.20 5.37
C GLY A 242 -16.89 -13.11 6.21
N THR A 243 -17.84 -12.48 6.88
CA THR A 243 -18.79 -13.13 7.81
C THR A 243 -20.18 -13.24 7.23
N GLN A 244 -21.12 -13.85 7.95
CA GLN A 244 -22.53 -13.87 7.57
C GLN A 244 -23.16 -12.46 7.51
N THR A 245 -22.71 -11.55 8.35
CA THR A 245 -23.27 -10.18 8.47
C THR A 245 -22.46 -9.12 7.72
N SER A 246 -21.28 -9.47 7.22
CA SER A 246 -20.39 -8.54 6.50
C SER A 246 -19.49 -9.32 5.54
N ALA A 247 -19.81 -9.29 4.24
CA ALA A 247 -19.15 -10.10 3.21
C ALA A 247 -18.79 -9.28 1.97
N LEU A 248 -17.78 -9.73 1.24
CA LEU A 248 -17.40 -9.22 -0.08
C LEU A 248 -17.68 -10.29 -1.15
N ALA A 249 -18.26 -9.86 -2.27
CA ALA A 249 -18.38 -10.60 -3.52
C ALA A 249 -17.45 -9.94 -4.55
N ILE A 250 -16.41 -10.66 -4.99
CA ILE A 250 -15.26 -10.06 -5.67
C ILE A 250 -15.14 -10.64 -7.09
N SER A 251 -15.32 -9.78 -8.12
CA SER A 251 -15.15 -10.15 -9.54
C SER A 251 -16.15 -11.19 -10.07
N GLY A 252 -15.78 -12.00 -11.04
CA GLY A 252 -16.54 -13.16 -11.51
C GLY A 252 -16.94 -13.13 -12.98
N GLU A 253 -17.70 -14.16 -13.38
CA GLU A 253 -18.34 -14.23 -14.70
C GLU A 253 -19.75 -13.68 -14.65
N ILE A 254 -20.10 -12.92 -15.71
CA ILE A 254 -21.42 -12.35 -15.94
C ILE A 254 -21.94 -12.77 -17.32
N PRO A 255 -23.25 -12.72 -17.59
CA PRO A 255 -23.79 -12.97 -18.93
C PRO A 255 -23.26 -11.96 -19.95
N GLY A 256 -22.92 -12.44 -21.15
CA GLY A 256 -22.50 -11.58 -22.26
C GLY A 256 -21.00 -11.64 -22.56
N SER A 257 -20.52 -10.77 -23.45
CA SER A 257 -19.10 -10.66 -23.82
C SER A 257 -18.57 -9.31 -23.36
N PRO A 258 -17.41 -9.23 -22.70
CA PRO A 258 -16.37 -10.25 -22.52
C PRO A 258 -16.63 -11.28 -21.41
N GLY A 259 -17.78 -11.26 -20.76
CA GLY A 259 -18.22 -12.27 -19.80
C GLY A 259 -17.54 -12.24 -18.43
N LYS A 260 -16.65 -11.28 -18.15
CA LYS A 260 -15.99 -11.12 -16.86
C LYS A 260 -16.17 -9.71 -16.32
N THR A 261 -16.21 -9.60 -15.00
CA THR A 261 -16.38 -8.32 -14.30
C THR A 261 -15.28 -8.10 -13.27
N ALA A 262 -14.93 -6.84 -13.03
CA ALA A 262 -14.11 -6.42 -11.89
C ALA A 262 -14.97 -5.96 -10.70
N ASN A 263 -16.30 -5.99 -10.83
CA ASN A 263 -17.25 -5.50 -9.85
C ASN A 263 -17.06 -6.14 -8.47
N VAL A 264 -17.10 -5.31 -7.44
CA VAL A 264 -17.03 -5.73 -6.04
C VAL A 264 -18.27 -5.21 -5.32
N GLU A 265 -18.91 -6.07 -4.56
CA GLU A 265 -20.07 -5.73 -3.75
C GLU A 265 -19.85 -6.11 -2.29
N LEU A 266 -20.28 -5.23 -1.38
CA LEU A 266 -20.22 -5.40 0.06
C LEU A 266 -21.62 -5.68 0.63
N TRP A 267 -21.75 -6.76 1.36
CA TRP A 267 -22.91 -7.12 2.19
C TRP A 267 -22.80 -6.47 3.57
N ASN A 268 -23.84 -5.79 4.01
CA ASN A 268 -23.90 -5.10 5.31
C ASN A 268 -24.80 -5.80 6.35
N GLY A 269 -25.19 -7.03 6.07
CA GLY A 269 -26.16 -7.79 6.90
C GLY A 269 -27.60 -7.69 6.42
N THR A 270 -27.92 -6.78 5.49
CA THR A 270 -29.29 -6.56 4.99
C THR A 270 -29.36 -6.36 3.48
N SER A 271 -28.34 -5.79 2.86
CA SER A 271 -28.30 -5.50 1.42
C SER A 271 -26.86 -5.47 0.89
N TRP A 272 -26.71 -5.63 -0.42
CA TRP A 272 -25.47 -5.48 -1.13
C TRP A 272 -25.29 -4.05 -1.64
N ALA A 273 -24.08 -3.53 -1.59
CA ALA A 273 -23.72 -2.21 -2.11
C ALA A 273 -22.42 -2.30 -2.94
N GLU A 274 -22.41 -1.67 -4.12
CA GLU A 274 -21.22 -1.59 -4.96
C GLU A 274 -20.08 -0.87 -4.24
N GLN A 275 -18.87 -1.38 -4.45
CA GLN A 275 -17.63 -0.84 -3.95
C GLN A 275 -16.69 -0.52 -5.12
N ASN A 276 -15.49 0.01 -4.82
CA ASN A 276 -14.46 0.18 -5.83
C ASN A 276 -14.03 -1.19 -6.40
N ASN A 277 -13.93 -1.25 -7.71
CA ASN A 277 -13.65 -2.47 -8.46
C ASN A 277 -12.16 -2.86 -8.41
N LEU A 278 -11.88 -4.14 -8.68
CA LEU A 278 -10.52 -4.59 -9.01
C LEU A 278 -9.97 -3.82 -10.23
N SER A 279 -8.66 -3.75 -10.34
CA SER A 279 -7.99 -3.13 -11.50
C SER A 279 -8.25 -3.88 -12.80
N THR A 280 -8.50 -5.18 -12.72
CA THR A 280 -8.72 -6.06 -13.88
C THR A 280 -9.93 -6.97 -13.66
N ALA A 281 -10.77 -7.11 -14.68
CA ALA A 281 -11.88 -8.07 -14.68
C ALA A 281 -11.34 -9.52 -14.74
N ILE A 282 -11.64 -10.32 -13.72
CA ILE A 282 -11.20 -11.72 -13.59
C ILE A 282 -12.35 -12.61 -13.12
N SER A 283 -12.21 -13.92 -13.32
CA SER A 283 -13.04 -14.95 -12.69
C SER A 283 -12.17 -16.06 -12.12
N ASP A 284 -12.78 -17.02 -11.43
CA ASP A 284 -12.07 -18.19 -10.86
C ASP A 284 -10.90 -17.81 -9.94
N ASN A 285 -10.97 -16.63 -9.33
CA ASN A 285 -10.04 -16.14 -8.32
C ASN A 285 -10.37 -16.69 -6.93
N ALA A 286 -9.41 -16.66 -6.04
CA ALA A 286 -9.62 -16.92 -4.62
C ALA A 286 -9.42 -15.64 -3.80
N ALA A 287 -9.85 -15.65 -2.54
CA ALA A 287 -9.67 -14.54 -1.62
C ALA A 287 -9.46 -15.05 -0.18
N GLY A 288 -8.89 -14.18 0.65
CA GLY A 288 -8.76 -14.38 2.09
C GLY A 288 -8.83 -13.06 2.84
N GLY A 289 -9.45 -13.05 4.02
CA GLY A 289 -9.56 -11.84 4.83
C GLY A 289 -10.99 -11.50 5.24
N THR A 290 -11.20 -10.25 5.65
CA THR A 290 -12.47 -9.69 6.11
C THR A 290 -12.87 -8.51 5.22
N THR A 291 -14.06 -7.95 5.43
CA THR A 291 -14.51 -6.75 4.70
C THR A 291 -13.68 -5.50 5.00
N SER A 292 -12.90 -5.50 6.07
CA SER A 292 -11.97 -4.40 6.38
C SER A 292 -10.63 -4.57 5.67
N ASN A 293 -10.14 -5.82 5.54
CA ASN A 293 -8.87 -6.12 4.89
C ASN A 293 -8.96 -7.49 4.20
N THR A 294 -8.83 -7.52 2.89
CA THR A 294 -8.93 -8.71 2.05
C THR A 294 -7.79 -8.74 1.04
N VAL A 295 -7.35 -9.94 0.70
CA VAL A 295 -6.50 -10.18 -0.47
C VAL A 295 -7.27 -11.03 -1.48
N SER A 296 -7.29 -10.61 -2.76
CA SER A 296 -7.81 -11.37 -3.90
C SER A 296 -6.65 -11.76 -4.81
N TYR A 297 -6.59 -12.99 -5.25
CA TYR A 297 -5.42 -13.52 -5.96
C TYR A 297 -5.80 -14.59 -6.98
N ALA A 298 -4.89 -14.83 -7.93
CA ALA A 298 -5.07 -15.78 -9.04
C ALA A 298 -6.27 -15.44 -9.93
N GLY A 299 -6.72 -16.38 -10.72
CA GLY A 299 -7.91 -16.27 -11.56
C GLY A 299 -7.60 -16.28 -13.04
N ASN A 300 -8.59 -15.88 -13.84
CA ASN A 300 -8.52 -15.83 -15.29
C ASN A 300 -9.04 -14.47 -15.81
N ASN A 301 -8.27 -13.82 -16.68
CA ASN A 301 -8.59 -12.50 -17.24
C ASN A 301 -9.27 -12.55 -18.64
N ALA A 302 -9.90 -13.68 -19.02
CA ALA A 302 -10.47 -13.99 -20.33
C ALA A 302 -9.46 -14.43 -21.39
N THR A 303 -8.17 -14.22 -21.21
CA THR A 303 -7.13 -14.67 -22.14
C THR A 303 -6.27 -15.80 -21.57
N ALA A 304 -5.98 -15.75 -20.28
CA ALA A 304 -5.14 -16.72 -19.60
C ALA A 304 -5.37 -16.71 -18.08
N ALA A 305 -4.88 -17.74 -17.39
CA ALA A 305 -4.71 -17.74 -15.95
C ALA A 305 -3.71 -16.64 -15.54
N VAL A 306 -3.97 -15.98 -14.42
CA VAL A 306 -3.15 -14.88 -13.92
C VAL A 306 -2.56 -15.18 -12.54
N ALA A 307 -1.44 -14.52 -12.24
CA ALA A 307 -0.77 -14.57 -10.94
C ALA A 307 -1.04 -13.32 -10.09
N THR A 308 -1.87 -12.41 -10.56
CA THR A 308 -2.12 -11.11 -9.91
C THR A 308 -2.68 -11.27 -8.50
N THR A 309 -2.22 -10.40 -7.63
CA THR A 309 -2.74 -10.22 -6.27
C THR A 309 -3.15 -8.77 -6.09
N GLU A 310 -4.35 -8.55 -5.59
CA GLU A 310 -4.83 -7.22 -5.19
C GLU A 310 -5.29 -7.25 -3.73
N GLU A 311 -4.97 -6.20 -3.01
CA GLU A 311 -5.24 -6.04 -1.58
C GLU A 311 -6.32 -4.99 -1.36
N TRP A 312 -7.33 -5.35 -0.60
CA TRP A 312 -8.46 -4.51 -0.24
C TRP A 312 -8.29 -3.88 1.14
N THR A 313 -8.56 -2.59 1.20
CA THR A 313 -8.76 -1.85 2.45
C THR A 313 -10.18 -1.31 2.46
N GLY A 314 -10.98 -1.76 3.40
CA GLY A 314 -12.42 -1.46 3.49
C GLY A 314 -12.72 0.00 3.83
N ALA A 315 -13.97 0.43 3.61
CA ALA A 315 -14.45 1.73 4.04
C ALA A 315 -14.33 1.88 5.57
N GLY A 316 -14.02 3.09 6.03
CA GLY A 316 -13.77 3.38 7.44
C GLY A 316 -12.36 3.02 7.92
N ALA A 317 -11.51 2.44 7.07
CA ALA A 317 -10.10 2.26 7.40
C ALA A 317 -9.37 3.60 7.45
N ASN A 318 -8.48 3.75 8.42
CA ASN A 318 -7.63 4.93 8.48
C ASN A 318 -6.67 4.93 7.28
N ILE A 319 -6.67 6.02 6.52
CA ILE A 319 -5.75 6.25 5.40
C ILE A 319 -4.84 7.43 5.70
N GLY A 320 -3.64 7.42 5.11
CA GLY A 320 -2.76 8.57 5.12
C GLY A 320 -3.35 9.74 4.35
N ALA A 321 -3.00 10.96 4.73
CA ALA A 321 -3.34 12.18 4.02
C ALA A 321 -2.28 13.27 4.18
N TRP A 322 -2.23 14.16 3.21
CA TRP A 322 -1.46 15.39 3.26
C TRP A 322 -2.30 16.53 3.86
N ALA A 323 -1.73 17.23 4.83
CA ALA A 323 -2.28 18.43 5.42
C ALA A 323 -1.36 19.62 5.12
N THR A 324 -1.94 20.82 4.95
CA THR A 324 -1.15 22.04 4.77
C THR A 324 -0.47 22.42 6.08
N GLY A 325 0.86 22.54 6.07
CA GLY A 325 1.68 23.08 7.15
C GLY A 325 1.98 24.56 6.98
N GLY A 326 2.75 25.15 7.91
CA GLY A 326 3.21 26.54 7.82
C GLY A 326 4.07 26.76 6.58
N ALA A 327 3.76 27.79 5.79
CA ALA A 327 4.52 28.12 4.58
C ALA A 327 5.95 28.58 4.91
N MET A 328 6.92 28.29 4.03
CA MET A 328 8.27 28.85 4.07
C MET A 328 8.21 30.38 3.94
N ASN A 329 9.15 31.09 4.51
CA ASN A 329 9.24 32.55 4.37
C ASN A 329 9.63 32.95 2.93
N THR A 330 10.50 32.16 2.29
CA THR A 330 10.94 32.39 0.91
C THR A 330 10.58 31.21 0.01
N ALA A 331 9.73 31.48 -0.99
CA ALA A 331 9.36 30.50 -2.01
C ALA A 331 10.59 30.11 -2.84
N ARG A 332 10.84 28.80 -2.99
CA ARG A 332 12.00 28.27 -3.76
C ARG A 332 11.82 26.82 -4.18
N LYS A 333 12.55 26.43 -5.21
CA LYS A 333 12.62 25.09 -5.77
C LYS A 333 14.07 24.58 -5.80
N GLN A 334 14.25 23.26 -6.00
CA GLN A 334 15.56 22.63 -6.17
C GLN A 334 16.53 22.96 -5.01
N HIS A 335 16.00 23.07 -3.82
CA HIS A 335 16.76 23.31 -2.59
C HIS A 335 17.00 22.01 -1.85
N GLY A 336 18.01 22.01 -0.99
CA GLY A 336 18.26 20.90 -0.07
C GLY A 336 17.23 20.87 1.05
N GLY A 337 16.98 19.68 1.57
CA GLY A 337 16.11 19.44 2.71
C GLY A 337 16.65 18.33 3.60
N ALA A 338 16.39 18.43 4.90
CA ALA A 338 16.76 17.45 5.90
C ALA A 338 15.83 17.53 7.12
N GLY A 339 15.94 16.57 8.05
CA GLY A 339 15.17 16.57 9.29
C GLY A 339 13.89 15.74 9.20
N SER A 340 12.98 15.98 10.14
CA SER A 340 11.70 15.29 10.30
C SER A 340 10.52 16.25 10.08
N GLN A 341 9.29 15.72 10.16
CA GLN A 341 8.06 16.52 10.05
C GLN A 341 7.99 17.65 11.10
N THR A 342 8.53 17.46 12.29
CA THR A 342 8.49 18.45 13.37
C THR A 342 9.80 19.21 13.57
N SER A 343 10.84 18.90 12.80
CA SER A 343 12.17 19.50 12.94
C SER A 343 12.93 19.37 11.62
N ALA A 344 12.65 20.27 10.66
CA ALA A 344 13.26 20.24 9.33
C ALA A 344 14.08 21.50 9.02
N LEU A 345 14.96 21.39 8.04
CA LEU A 345 15.77 22.46 7.51
C LEU A 345 15.63 22.52 5.99
N ALA A 346 15.44 23.73 5.44
CA ALA A 346 15.44 24.03 4.02
C ALA A 346 16.57 24.99 3.69
N PHE A 347 17.46 24.65 2.76
CA PHE A 347 18.65 25.43 2.50
C PHE A 347 19.02 25.45 1.02
N GLY A 348 19.54 26.61 0.56
CA GLY A 348 19.86 26.86 -0.84
C GLY A 348 18.64 26.91 -1.75
N GLY A 349 18.82 26.62 -3.01
CA GLY A 349 17.75 26.51 -4.01
C GLY A 349 17.70 27.62 -5.04
N ASN A 350 16.58 27.70 -5.73
CA ASN A 350 16.29 28.69 -6.76
C ASN A 350 14.98 29.44 -6.43
N THR A 351 15.05 30.76 -6.32
CA THR A 351 13.92 31.63 -5.94
C THR A 351 13.14 32.17 -7.17
N GLN A 352 13.52 31.80 -8.40
CA GLN A 352 12.91 32.34 -9.63
C GLN A 352 12.30 31.26 -10.55
N HIS A 353 11.23 31.66 -11.23
CA HIS A 353 10.67 30.95 -12.37
C HIS A 353 9.99 31.95 -13.34
N PRO A 354 10.29 31.97 -14.65
CA PRO A 354 11.50 31.38 -15.23
C PRO A 354 12.76 32.08 -14.72
N GLY A 355 13.84 31.34 -14.56
CA GLY A 355 15.12 31.88 -14.09
C GLY A 355 15.90 30.88 -13.22
N THR A 356 17.14 31.20 -12.93
CA THR A 356 18.07 30.34 -12.22
C THR A 356 18.88 31.11 -11.15
N THR A 357 18.20 31.84 -10.30
CA THR A 357 18.87 32.51 -9.17
C THR A 357 19.16 31.51 -8.06
N ARG A 358 20.42 31.24 -7.85
CA ARG A 358 20.91 30.44 -6.71
C ARG A 358 20.85 31.25 -5.43
N THR A 359 20.47 30.61 -4.33
CA THR A 359 20.43 31.26 -3.01
C THR A 359 21.15 30.41 -1.97
N ASP A 360 21.59 31.06 -0.91
CA ASP A 360 22.17 30.50 0.30
C ASP A 360 21.17 30.42 1.45
N ILE A 361 19.98 30.98 1.31
CA ILE A 361 18.93 31.09 2.34
C ILE A 361 18.72 29.75 3.05
N ASN A 362 18.69 29.82 4.39
CA ASN A 362 18.44 28.71 5.28
C ASN A 362 17.26 28.99 6.21
N GLU A 363 16.28 28.10 6.23
CA GLU A 363 15.11 28.20 7.11
C GLU A 363 14.90 26.89 7.88
N GLY A 364 14.57 27.05 9.17
CA GLY A 364 14.26 25.94 10.07
C GLY A 364 12.78 25.83 10.37
N TYR A 365 12.23 24.60 10.30
CA TYR A 365 10.84 24.26 10.63
C TYR A 365 10.74 23.64 12.01
N ASN A 366 9.77 24.08 12.81
CA ASN A 366 9.53 23.60 14.16
C ASN A 366 8.28 22.72 14.31
N GLY A 367 7.69 22.27 13.20
CA GLY A 367 6.42 21.53 13.17
C GLY A 367 5.18 22.42 12.98
N SER A 368 5.36 23.74 12.87
CA SER A 368 4.25 24.66 12.62
C SER A 368 4.64 25.88 11.79
N THR A 369 5.85 26.42 12.00
CA THR A 369 6.34 27.65 11.33
C THR A 369 7.78 27.51 10.89
N TRP A 370 8.14 28.23 9.83
CA TRP A 370 9.51 28.39 9.36
C TRP A 370 10.14 29.65 9.93
N THR A 371 11.39 29.59 10.28
CA THR A 371 12.19 30.71 10.80
C THR A 371 13.49 30.79 10.03
N GLU A 372 13.88 31.98 9.58
CA GLU A 372 15.15 32.23 8.91
C GLU A 372 16.31 32.04 9.90
N LEU A 373 17.35 31.35 9.44
CA LEU A 373 18.54 30.99 10.19
C LEU A 373 19.78 31.48 9.44
N ALA A 374 20.99 31.23 9.98
CA ALA A 374 22.23 31.59 9.30
C ALA A 374 22.40 30.82 8.01
N ASP A 375 22.68 31.54 6.92
CA ASP A 375 22.75 31.04 5.54
C ASP A 375 23.94 30.11 5.27
N LEU A 376 23.83 29.31 4.21
CA LEU A 376 24.97 28.56 3.66
C LEU A 376 26.13 29.50 3.33
N ASN A 377 27.36 29.00 3.47
CA ASN A 377 28.54 29.78 3.05
C ASN A 377 28.62 29.94 1.53
N THR A 378 28.03 29.00 0.78
CA THR A 378 28.04 28.99 -0.69
C THR A 378 26.62 28.88 -1.25
N ALA A 379 26.15 29.92 -1.95
CA ALA A 379 24.85 29.93 -2.64
C ALA A 379 24.82 28.85 -3.73
N ARG A 380 23.85 27.94 -3.67
CA ARG A 380 23.71 26.79 -4.61
C ARG A 380 22.29 26.24 -4.68
N LYS A 381 21.98 25.62 -5.79
CA LYS A 381 20.72 24.87 -6.01
C LYS A 381 21.04 23.39 -6.31
N THR A 382 20.02 22.55 -6.37
CA THR A 382 20.14 21.11 -6.68
C THR A 382 21.14 20.34 -5.80
N ASN A 383 21.38 20.87 -4.60
CA ASN A 383 22.21 20.26 -3.57
C ASN A 383 21.39 19.22 -2.79
N ALA A 384 22.05 18.15 -2.36
CA ALA A 384 21.45 17.18 -1.45
C ALA A 384 21.60 17.59 0.01
N GLY A 385 20.71 17.05 0.86
CA GLY A 385 20.76 17.21 2.30
C GLY A 385 20.54 15.88 3.02
N VAL A 386 21.15 15.74 4.19
CA VAL A 386 20.89 14.64 5.12
C VAL A 386 20.95 15.14 6.58
N GLY A 387 20.27 14.42 7.47
CA GLY A 387 20.19 14.77 8.89
C GLY A 387 18.82 14.46 9.46
N SER A 388 18.74 14.15 10.73
CA SER A 388 17.51 13.72 11.40
C SER A 388 16.71 14.84 12.04
N VAL A 389 17.36 15.98 12.30
CA VAL A 389 16.79 17.15 12.97
C VAL A 389 17.35 18.43 12.37
N ASN A 390 16.64 19.55 12.55
CA ASN A 390 17.03 20.86 12.02
C ASN A 390 18.26 21.49 12.71
N THR A 391 18.85 20.84 13.71
CA THR A 391 20.05 21.31 14.43
C THR A 391 21.33 20.57 14.01
N ALA A 392 21.24 19.54 13.17
CA ALA A 392 22.39 18.76 12.70
C ALA A 392 22.12 18.24 11.28
N VAL A 393 22.73 18.90 10.29
CA VAL A 393 22.49 18.65 8.85
C VAL A 393 23.81 18.72 8.07
N LEU A 394 23.95 17.89 7.02
CA LEU A 394 24.94 18.06 5.95
C LEU A 394 24.25 18.52 4.69
N SER A 395 24.88 19.46 3.97
CA SER A 395 24.53 19.88 2.62
C SER A 395 25.72 19.65 1.69
N PHE A 396 25.54 18.86 0.63
CA PHE A 396 26.64 18.52 -0.26
C PHE A 396 26.26 18.58 -1.75
N GLY A 397 27.24 18.83 -2.60
CA GLY A 397 27.08 18.98 -4.04
C GLY A 397 26.24 20.19 -4.40
N GLY A 398 25.66 20.13 -5.60
CA GLY A 398 24.78 21.16 -6.15
C GLY A 398 25.38 21.92 -7.32
N ASP A 399 24.67 22.95 -7.76
CA ASP A 399 25.03 23.82 -8.86
C ASP A 399 25.28 25.24 -8.32
N ILE A 400 26.50 25.74 -8.48
CA ILE A 400 26.94 27.11 -8.17
C ILE A 400 27.08 27.94 -9.46
N SER A 401 27.41 29.22 -9.34
CA SER A 401 27.50 30.13 -10.52
C SER A 401 28.54 29.69 -11.58
N THR A 402 29.50 28.87 -11.20
CA THR A 402 30.57 28.38 -12.08
C THR A 402 30.36 26.94 -12.56
N GLY A 403 29.26 26.28 -12.20
CA GLY A 403 28.94 24.91 -12.59
C GLY A 403 28.64 23.99 -11.41
N ASN A 404 28.78 22.70 -11.60
CA ASN A 404 28.60 21.71 -10.54
C ASN A 404 29.63 21.86 -9.41
N SER A 405 29.22 21.62 -8.20
CA SER A 405 30.02 21.78 -6.98
C SER A 405 30.21 20.44 -6.25
N ALA A 406 31.36 20.29 -5.60
CA ALA A 406 31.64 19.21 -4.65
C ALA A 406 31.46 19.66 -3.19
N VAL A 407 31.26 20.95 -2.94
CA VAL A 407 31.24 21.56 -1.62
C VAL A 407 30.30 20.83 -0.66
N ASN A 408 30.82 20.53 0.52
CA ASN A 408 30.10 19.91 1.63
C ASN A 408 30.15 20.82 2.87
N GLU A 409 28.99 21.21 3.37
CA GLU A 409 28.85 22.03 4.56
C GLU A 409 28.05 21.30 5.64
N SER A 410 28.51 21.42 6.90
CA SER A 410 27.88 20.88 8.09
C SER A 410 27.22 21.97 8.91
N TRP A 411 25.95 21.81 9.25
CA TRP A 411 25.16 22.67 10.13
C TRP A 411 25.13 22.13 11.55
N ASN A 412 25.42 22.98 12.54
CA ASN A 412 25.47 22.63 13.97
C ASN A 412 24.31 23.20 14.80
N GLY A 413 23.27 23.73 14.14
CA GLY A 413 22.14 24.41 14.79
C GLY A 413 22.29 25.94 14.86
N THR A 414 23.50 26.49 14.58
CA THR A 414 23.75 27.94 14.62
C THR A 414 24.54 28.46 13.43
N ALA A 415 25.40 27.66 12.83
CA ALA A 415 26.25 28.06 11.71
C ALA A 415 26.58 26.87 10.78
N TRP A 416 26.81 27.19 9.53
CA TRP A 416 27.39 26.26 8.54
C TRP A 416 28.92 26.31 8.58
N THR A 417 29.55 25.17 8.47
CA THR A 417 31.00 25.01 8.40
C THR A 417 31.36 24.08 7.27
N GLU A 418 32.27 24.49 6.39
CA GLU A 418 32.79 23.66 5.33
C GLU A 418 33.56 22.46 5.88
N VAL A 419 33.30 21.28 5.36
CA VAL A 419 33.96 20.03 5.72
C VAL A 419 34.48 19.36 4.44
N ALA A 420 35.06 18.15 4.51
CA ALA A 420 35.64 17.51 3.33
C ALA A 420 34.61 17.31 2.20
N ASP A 421 34.98 17.75 1.02
CA ASP A 421 34.17 17.75 -0.19
C ASP A 421 33.94 16.35 -0.79
N LEU A 422 32.89 16.21 -1.61
CA LEU A 422 32.70 15.07 -2.50
C LEU A 422 33.93 14.86 -3.39
N ASN A 423 34.23 13.61 -3.74
CA ASN A 423 35.31 13.32 -4.68
C ASN A 423 34.98 13.80 -6.11
N THR A 424 33.70 13.82 -6.47
CA THR A 424 33.25 14.31 -7.78
C THR A 424 32.18 15.40 -7.63
N ALA A 425 32.46 16.58 -8.20
CA ALA A 425 31.54 17.71 -8.27
C ALA A 425 30.29 17.35 -9.11
N ARG A 426 29.09 17.41 -8.53
CA ARG A 426 27.83 17.11 -9.21
C ARG A 426 26.61 17.75 -8.55
N GLY A 427 25.61 18.07 -9.37
CA GLY A 427 24.29 18.55 -8.92
C GLY A 427 23.21 17.50 -9.14
N ASN A 428 21.96 17.79 -8.72
CA ASN A 428 20.81 16.89 -8.89
C ASN A 428 21.03 15.47 -8.36
N LEU A 429 21.83 15.34 -7.33
CA LEU A 429 22.16 14.08 -6.66
C LEU A 429 21.18 13.84 -5.50
N ALA A 430 21.05 12.59 -5.08
CA ALA A 430 20.26 12.23 -3.90
C ALA A 430 21.15 12.01 -2.67
N GLY A 431 20.59 12.32 -1.48
CA GLY A 431 21.23 12.07 -0.20
C GLY A 431 20.38 11.15 0.68
N ALA A 432 21.02 10.25 1.43
CA ALA A 432 20.40 9.45 2.50
C ALA A 432 21.36 9.29 3.68
N GLY A 433 20.83 9.07 4.89
CA GLY A 433 21.64 8.86 6.11
C GLY A 433 21.64 10.04 7.09
N THR A 434 22.73 10.15 7.85
CA THR A 434 22.91 11.11 8.94
C THR A 434 24.12 12.01 8.70
N THR A 435 24.36 12.97 9.59
CA THR A 435 25.54 13.86 9.53
C THR A 435 26.89 13.15 9.74
N THR A 436 26.88 11.94 10.30
CA THR A 436 28.11 11.16 10.54
C THR A 436 28.23 9.94 9.63
N ALA A 437 27.16 9.58 8.90
CA ALA A 437 27.14 8.45 7.98
C ALA A 437 26.10 8.70 6.88
N ALA A 438 26.55 9.11 5.69
CA ALA A 438 25.68 9.50 4.58
C ALA A 438 26.05 8.82 3.26
N ILE A 439 25.09 8.80 2.34
CA ILE A 439 25.21 8.38 0.95
C ILE A 439 24.95 9.58 0.06
N ALA A 440 25.75 9.73 -0.99
CA ALA A 440 25.52 10.61 -2.13
C ALA A 440 25.41 9.76 -3.40
N ALA A 441 24.19 9.61 -3.92
CA ALA A 441 23.89 8.69 -5.03
C ALA A 441 23.45 9.43 -6.30
N GLY A 442 23.95 8.99 -7.45
CA GLY A 442 23.62 9.53 -8.77
C GLY A 442 24.04 10.98 -8.95
N GLY A 443 23.30 11.70 -9.78
CA GLY A 443 23.47 13.12 -10.03
C GLY A 443 23.82 13.44 -11.49
N PHE A 444 24.21 14.69 -11.69
CA PHE A 444 24.55 15.25 -13.00
C PHE A 444 25.92 15.93 -12.96
N THR A 445 26.78 15.60 -13.91
CA THR A 445 28.05 16.29 -14.22
C THR A 445 27.89 17.07 -15.52
N ASP A 446 28.18 16.46 -16.64
CA ASP A 446 27.81 16.89 -18.00
C ASP A 446 26.72 15.99 -18.59
N ALA A 447 26.45 14.88 -17.91
CA ALA A 447 25.39 13.91 -18.16
C ALA A 447 24.92 13.30 -16.82
N ALA A 448 23.84 12.52 -16.85
CA ALA A 448 23.43 11.72 -15.70
C ALA A 448 24.54 10.71 -15.34
N VAL A 449 24.85 10.56 -14.06
CA VAL A 449 25.90 9.66 -13.56
C VAL A 449 25.33 8.65 -12.56
N ALA A 450 25.99 7.49 -12.46
CA ALA A 450 25.63 6.44 -11.51
C ALA A 450 26.46 6.51 -10.21
N LEU A 451 27.33 7.48 -10.07
CA LEU A 451 28.30 7.60 -8.98
C LEU A 451 27.65 7.50 -7.61
N ASN A 452 28.31 6.77 -6.71
CA ASN A 452 27.88 6.62 -5.33
C ASN A 452 29.07 6.81 -4.40
N GLU A 453 28.92 7.72 -3.44
CA GLU A 453 29.92 7.99 -2.42
C GLU A 453 29.30 7.85 -1.03
N THR A 454 30.07 7.34 -0.05
CA THR A 454 29.68 7.25 1.36
C THR A 454 30.53 8.15 2.21
N TRP A 455 29.89 8.85 3.16
CA TRP A 455 30.48 9.73 4.18
C TRP A 455 30.64 8.99 5.50
N ASN A 456 31.81 9.08 6.12
CA ASN A 456 32.11 8.43 7.40
C ASN A 456 32.20 9.40 8.60
N GLY A 457 31.78 10.64 8.42
CA GLY A 457 31.92 11.73 9.42
C GLY A 457 33.13 12.63 9.18
N THR A 458 34.08 12.24 8.31
CA THR A 458 35.32 13.00 8.05
C THR A 458 35.68 13.07 6.56
N SER A 459 35.34 12.10 5.75
CA SER A 459 35.67 12.03 4.31
C SER A 459 34.63 11.25 3.51
N TRP A 460 34.56 11.55 2.23
CA TRP A 460 33.78 10.78 1.25
C TRP A 460 34.66 9.69 0.61
N THR A 461 34.07 8.55 0.35
CA THR A 461 34.71 7.41 -0.30
C THR A 461 33.80 6.87 -1.38
N GLU A 462 34.32 6.67 -2.60
CA GLU A 462 33.61 6.03 -3.69
C GLU A 462 33.32 4.56 -3.35
N VAL A 463 32.10 4.13 -3.64
CA VAL A 463 31.62 2.75 -3.45
C VAL A 463 30.90 2.28 -4.70
N ALA A 464 30.30 1.07 -4.68
CA ALA A 464 29.60 0.53 -5.86
C ALA A 464 28.49 1.47 -6.35
N ASN A 465 28.50 1.73 -7.64
CA ASN A 465 27.60 2.66 -8.31
C ASN A 465 26.18 2.09 -8.45
N LEU A 466 25.19 2.98 -8.66
CA LEU A 466 23.85 2.62 -9.12
C LEU A 466 23.94 1.76 -10.40
N ASN A 467 23.00 0.85 -10.60
CA ASN A 467 22.94 0.06 -11.85
C ASN A 467 22.60 0.93 -13.06
N THR A 468 21.80 1.99 -12.86
CA THR A 468 21.45 2.94 -13.92
C THR A 468 21.85 4.37 -13.57
N ALA A 469 22.63 5.03 -14.44
CA ALA A 469 23.00 6.44 -14.30
C ALA A 469 21.76 7.32 -14.37
N ARG A 470 21.52 8.14 -13.35
CA ARG A 470 20.34 9.03 -13.27
C ARG A 470 20.58 10.21 -12.34
N ASN A 471 19.90 11.30 -12.64
CA ASN A 471 19.87 12.52 -11.84
C ASN A 471 18.46 12.82 -11.35
N SER A 472 18.28 13.83 -10.47
CA SER A 472 16.96 14.25 -9.95
C SER A 472 16.15 13.10 -9.33
N LEU A 473 16.82 12.09 -8.82
CA LEU A 473 16.26 10.96 -8.08
C LEU A 473 16.11 11.35 -6.60
N SER A 474 15.36 10.57 -5.86
CA SER A 474 15.34 10.68 -4.39
C SER A 474 15.97 9.45 -3.74
N ALA A 475 16.60 9.63 -2.59
CA ALA A 475 17.12 8.52 -1.78
C ALA A 475 16.72 8.69 -0.31
N THR A 476 16.50 7.55 0.35
CA THR A 476 16.15 7.45 1.77
C THR A 476 16.81 6.24 2.41
N GLY A 477 16.85 6.18 3.75
CA GLY A 477 17.50 5.11 4.50
C GLY A 477 18.85 5.51 5.09
N ILE A 478 19.73 4.53 5.29
CA ILE A 478 21.05 4.68 5.95
C ILE A 478 22.17 4.09 5.08
N THR A 479 23.43 4.30 5.46
CA THR A 479 24.62 3.85 4.70
C THR A 479 24.74 2.33 4.50
N THR A 480 24.02 1.54 5.25
CA THR A 480 24.00 0.07 5.12
C THR A 480 22.70 -0.46 4.51
N ALA A 481 21.67 0.39 4.35
CA ALA A 481 20.37 0.01 3.81
C ALA A 481 19.66 1.28 3.29
N ALA A 482 19.72 1.53 1.99
CA ALA A 482 19.10 2.69 1.36
C ALA A 482 18.24 2.31 0.16
N LEU A 483 17.29 3.17 -0.16
CA LEU A 483 16.41 3.08 -1.32
C LEU A 483 16.63 4.30 -2.20
N ALA A 484 16.88 4.10 -3.50
CA ALA A 484 16.97 5.15 -4.50
C ALA A 484 15.84 4.98 -5.52
N THR A 485 14.99 6.01 -5.70
CA THR A 485 13.78 5.89 -6.52
C THR A 485 13.59 7.05 -7.47
N GLY A 486 13.00 6.77 -8.65
CA GLY A 486 12.72 7.73 -9.69
C GLY A 486 13.99 8.31 -10.33
N GLY A 487 13.88 9.54 -10.79
CA GLY A 487 14.97 10.29 -11.43
C GLY A 487 14.80 10.44 -12.94
N SER A 488 15.86 10.88 -13.59
CA SER A 488 15.91 11.11 -15.04
C SER A 488 17.21 10.61 -15.64
N THR A 489 17.11 9.99 -16.80
CA THR A 489 18.24 9.77 -17.74
C THR A 489 18.20 10.84 -18.83
N ASP A 490 17.30 10.76 -19.77
CA ASP A 490 16.86 11.83 -20.70
C ASP A 490 15.33 12.04 -20.56
N SER A 491 14.67 11.15 -19.85
CA SER A 491 13.25 11.16 -19.53
C SER A 491 13.02 10.70 -18.10
N ASN A 492 11.83 10.98 -17.54
CA ASN A 492 11.44 10.49 -16.23
C ASN A 492 11.56 8.96 -16.14
N GLN A 493 12.07 8.48 -15.01
CA GLN A 493 12.25 7.06 -14.71
C GLN A 493 11.35 6.64 -13.55
N SER A 494 10.91 5.38 -13.58
CA SER A 494 10.23 4.71 -12.47
C SER A 494 11.18 3.91 -11.59
N LEU A 495 12.40 3.69 -12.02
CA LEU A 495 13.41 2.79 -11.45
C LEU A 495 13.56 2.95 -9.94
N THR A 496 13.58 1.81 -9.25
CA THR A 496 13.89 1.73 -7.82
C THR A 496 15.01 0.74 -7.58
N GLU A 497 16.01 1.15 -6.82
CA GLU A 497 17.14 0.31 -6.42
C GLU A 497 17.32 0.32 -4.90
N THR A 498 17.63 -0.83 -4.31
CA THR A 498 17.98 -0.97 -2.89
C THR A 498 19.49 -1.17 -2.72
N TRP A 499 20.07 -0.51 -1.73
CA TRP A 499 21.46 -0.62 -1.29
C TRP A 499 21.56 -1.50 -0.04
N ASN A 500 22.47 -2.47 -0.04
CA ASN A 500 22.69 -3.39 1.08
C ASN A 500 23.99 -3.11 1.86
N GLY A 501 24.63 -1.97 1.66
CA GLY A 501 25.94 -1.63 2.22
C GLY A 501 27.13 -1.95 1.30
N THR A 502 26.93 -2.73 0.22
CA THR A 502 27.98 -3.14 -0.70
C THR A 502 27.60 -3.03 -2.18
N ALA A 503 26.34 -3.20 -2.54
CA ALA A 503 25.85 -3.16 -3.91
C ALA A 503 24.41 -2.64 -3.98
N TRP A 504 24.06 -2.06 -5.12
CA TRP A 504 22.69 -1.71 -5.49
C TRP A 504 22.04 -2.88 -6.23
N THR A 505 20.77 -3.12 -5.94
CA THR A 505 19.94 -4.15 -6.59
C THR A 505 18.63 -3.52 -7.03
N GLU A 506 18.25 -3.74 -8.29
CA GLU A 506 16.96 -3.30 -8.83
C GLU A 506 15.82 -4.08 -8.17
N VAL A 507 14.75 -3.36 -7.83
CA VAL A 507 13.54 -3.89 -7.22
C VAL A 507 12.31 -3.37 -7.97
N ALA A 508 11.09 -3.60 -7.47
CA ALA A 508 9.87 -3.15 -8.15
C ALA A 508 9.83 -1.61 -8.28
N ASP A 509 9.50 -1.15 -9.46
CA ASP A 509 9.47 0.24 -9.86
C ASP A 509 8.25 1.01 -9.35
N LEU A 510 8.35 2.35 -9.29
CA LEU A 510 7.22 3.25 -9.13
C LEU A 510 6.16 2.98 -10.22
N ASN A 511 4.88 3.07 -9.86
CA ASN A 511 3.78 2.97 -10.84
C ASN A 511 3.80 4.12 -11.85
N THR A 512 4.37 5.27 -11.46
CA THR A 512 4.48 6.44 -12.35
C THR A 512 5.93 6.93 -12.43
N ALA A 513 6.51 6.92 -13.63
CA ALA A 513 7.85 7.45 -13.89
C ALA A 513 7.93 8.95 -13.62
N ARG A 514 8.87 9.39 -12.76
CA ARG A 514 8.99 10.80 -12.33
C ARG A 514 10.39 11.15 -11.82
N SER A 515 10.79 12.39 -12.02
CA SER A 515 12.00 13.01 -11.50
C SER A 515 11.66 14.17 -10.56
N ASP A 516 12.65 14.74 -9.89
CA ASP A 516 12.47 15.88 -8.97
C ASP A 516 11.41 15.64 -7.86
N LEU A 517 11.32 14.40 -7.40
CA LEU A 517 10.38 13.90 -6.39
C LEU A 517 11.02 13.91 -4.98
N GLY A 518 10.19 13.85 -3.96
CA GLY A 518 10.60 13.56 -2.60
C GLY A 518 10.40 12.09 -2.24
N ALA A 519 11.25 11.52 -1.39
CA ALA A 519 11.01 10.22 -0.75
C ALA A 519 11.61 10.17 0.65
N THR A 520 10.91 9.50 1.58
CA THR A 520 11.36 9.29 2.94
C THR A 520 10.93 7.91 3.46
N GLY A 521 11.68 7.34 4.41
CA GLY A 521 11.44 6.01 4.97
C GLY A 521 12.68 5.13 4.97
N THR A 522 12.48 3.82 4.84
CA THR A 522 13.51 2.77 4.87
C THR A 522 13.45 1.90 3.62
N THR A 523 14.28 0.87 3.52
CA THR A 523 14.22 -0.12 2.44
C THR A 523 13.00 -1.05 2.52
N THR A 524 12.33 -1.11 3.66
CA THR A 524 11.15 -1.96 3.87
C THR A 524 9.83 -1.18 3.89
N GLU A 525 9.89 0.12 4.16
CA GLU A 525 8.72 1.00 4.23
C GLU A 525 9.13 2.42 3.85
N ALA A 526 8.60 2.97 2.78
CA ALA A 526 8.92 4.32 2.31
C ALA A 526 7.71 4.97 1.64
N ILE A 527 7.76 6.29 1.48
CA ILE A 527 6.77 7.05 0.72
C ILE A 527 7.49 7.95 -0.27
N ALA A 528 7.03 7.98 -1.53
CA ALA A 528 7.52 8.84 -2.60
C ALA A 528 6.39 9.75 -3.10
N PHE A 529 6.66 11.05 -3.27
CA PHE A 529 5.63 12.03 -3.55
C PHE A 529 6.08 13.16 -4.46
N GLY A 530 5.13 13.71 -5.23
CA GLY A 530 5.35 14.83 -6.13
C GLY A 530 6.30 14.49 -7.29
N GLY A 531 6.89 15.52 -7.87
CA GLY A 531 7.85 15.40 -8.99
C GLY A 531 7.20 15.41 -10.36
N GLY A 532 7.97 14.97 -11.35
CA GLY A 532 7.51 14.74 -12.72
C GLY A 532 7.51 15.97 -13.63
N ASN A 533 7.51 15.67 -14.93
CA ASN A 533 7.18 16.60 -15.99
C ASN A 533 6.26 15.87 -17.00
N PRO A 534 4.95 16.17 -17.03
CA PRO A 534 4.26 17.22 -16.26
C PRO A 534 4.29 16.98 -14.74
N ARG A 535 4.16 18.05 -13.96
CA ARG A 535 4.14 18.00 -12.49
C ARG A 535 2.98 17.19 -11.97
N THR A 536 3.21 16.41 -10.91
CA THR A 536 2.18 15.58 -10.30
C THR A 536 2.14 15.76 -8.78
N GLY A 537 0.96 15.50 -8.20
CA GLY A 537 0.78 15.32 -6.76
C GLY A 537 0.95 13.87 -6.32
N LYS A 538 1.12 12.95 -7.25
CA LYS A 538 1.12 11.51 -6.97
C LYS A 538 1.99 11.15 -5.79
N THR A 539 1.42 10.34 -4.91
CA THR A 539 2.08 9.78 -3.75
C THR A 539 1.95 8.26 -3.80
N GLU A 540 3.06 7.58 -3.63
CA GLU A 540 3.12 6.12 -3.61
C GLU A 540 3.82 5.65 -2.33
N ASP A 541 3.29 4.64 -1.65
CA ASP A 541 3.90 3.98 -0.51
C ASP A 541 4.60 2.68 -0.96
N TRP A 542 5.76 2.41 -0.35
CA TRP A 542 6.58 1.22 -0.54
C TRP A 542 6.42 0.28 0.65
N ASN A 543 6.08 -0.98 0.40
CA ASN A 543 5.88 -2.00 1.43
C ASN A 543 7.04 -3.00 1.56
N GLY A 544 8.20 -2.71 0.96
CA GLY A 544 9.36 -3.59 0.91
C GLY A 544 9.44 -4.45 -0.37
N SER A 545 8.37 -4.51 -1.17
CA SER A 545 8.32 -5.31 -2.41
C SER A 545 7.64 -4.62 -3.58
N ALA A 546 6.71 -3.71 -3.35
CA ALA A 546 5.96 -3.01 -4.39
C ALA A 546 5.56 -1.60 -3.95
N TRP A 547 5.35 -0.72 -4.92
CA TRP A 547 4.79 0.62 -4.72
C TRP A 547 3.28 0.60 -4.93
N ALA A 548 2.53 1.28 -4.08
CA ALA A 548 1.09 1.44 -4.18
C ALA A 548 0.71 2.93 -4.12
N GLU A 549 -0.22 3.35 -4.99
CA GLU A 549 -0.72 4.74 -4.98
C GLU A 549 -1.57 4.99 -3.74
N VAL A 550 -1.30 6.11 -3.05
CA VAL A 550 -2.02 6.57 -1.85
C VAL A 550 -2.50 8.00 -2.07
N ALA A 551 -3.00 8.68 -1.02
CA ALA A 551 -3.54 10.04 -1.18
C ALA A 551 -2.47 11.03 -1.64
N ASP A 552 -2.75 11.74 -2.72
CA ASP A 552 -1.84 12.68 -3.37
C ASP A 552 -1.59 13.95 -2.56
N LEU A 553 -0.46 14.62 -2.82
CA LEU A 553 -0.23 16.01 -2.39
C LEU A 553 -1.42 16.87 -2.79
N ASN A 554 -1.87 17.76 -1.92
CA ASN A 554 -2.95 18.71 -2.22
C ASN A 554 -2.58 19.62 -3.40
N THR A 555 -1.29 19.86 -3.63
CA THR A 555 -0.80 20.68 -4.74
C THR A 555 0.29 19.94 -5.51
N ALA A 556 0.04 19.65 -6.79
CA ALA A 556 1.01 19.04 -7.69
C ALA A 556 2.23 19.94 -7.90
N ARG A 557 3.44 19.44 -7.60
CA ARG A 557 4.70 20.21 -7.69
C ARG A 557 5.93 19.33 -7.87
N SER A 558 6.96 19.90 -8.49
CA SER A 558 8.26 19.25 -8.71
C SER A 558 9.40 20.09 -8.13
N GLY A 559 10.61 19.52 -7.99
CA GLY A 559 11.76 20.19 -7.40
C GLY A 559 11.53 20.64 -5.95
N LEU A 560 10.65 19.94 -5.25
CA LEU A 560 10.40 20.12 -3.83
C LEU A 560 11.52 19.47 -3.01
N ALA A 561 11.70 19.94 -1.79
CA ALA A 561 12.53 19.24 -0.80
C ALA A 561 11.64 18.53 0.22
N HIS A 562 12.27 17.71 1.06
CA HIS A 562 11.56 16.86 2.03
C HIS A 562 12.41 16.59 3.26
N GLY A 563 11.75 16.22 4.35
CA GLY A 563 12.41 15.76 5.58
C GLY A 563 12.97 14.35 5.39
N LYS A 564 14.29 14.19 5.51
CA LYS A 564 15.01 12.92 5.28
C LYS A 564 14.82 11.86 6.36
N ALA A 565 14.51 12.30 7.58
CA ALA A 565 14.27 11.43 8.74
C ALA A 565 12.79 11.15 8.99
N GLY A 566 11.93 11.43 8.03
CA GLY A 566 10.54 11.01 8.06
C GLY A 566 10.43 9.48 8.00
N THR A 567 9.30 8.99 8.45
CA THR A 567 8.88 7.60 8.27
C THR A 567 7.85 7.53 7.14
N PHE A 568 7.48 6.34 6.67
CA PHE A 568 6.36 6.21 5.73
C PHE A 568 5.03 6.72 6.34
N THR A 569 4.93 6.84 7.67
CA THR A 569 3.76 7.39 8.38
C THR A 569 3.84 8.88 8.65
N LEU A 570 5.03 9.50 8.58
CA LEU A 570 5.24 10.92 8.86
C LEU A 570 6.25 11.50 7.87
N ALA A 571 5.78 12.16 6.82
CA ALA A 571 6.62 12.82 5.83
C ALA A 571 6.34 14.32 5.78
N LEU A 572 7.33 15.09 5.30
CA LEU A 572 7.23 16.53 5.10
C LEU A 572 7.69 16.87 3.70
N ALA A 573 6.84 17.57 2.94
CA ALA A 573 7.13 18.13 1.62
C ALA A 573 7.09 19.65 1.68
N PHE A 574 8.12 20.34 1.19
CA PHE A 574 8.16 21.80 1.23
C PHE A 574 8.82 22.43 0.01
N GLY A 575 8.39 23.64 -0.32
CA GLY A 575 8.84 24.36 -1.51
C GLY A 575 8.44 23.68 -2.82
N GLY A 576 9.26 23.83 -3.83
CA GLY A 576 9.06 23.27 -5.17
C GLY A 576 8.52 24.28 -6.16
N GLU A 577 8.01 23.78 -7.28
CA GLU A 577 7.53 24.58 -8.39
C GLU A 577 6.09 24.21 -8.77
N THR A 578 5.24 25.26 -8.78
CA THR A 578 3.82 25.21 -9.21
C THR A 578 3.54 26.35 -10.20
N PRO A 579 4.40 26.73 -11.15
CA PRO A 579 4.63 28.09 -11.64
C PRO A 579 3.74 29.19 -10.99
N PRO A 580 4.32 30.14 -10.23
CA PRO A 580 5.75 30.33 -9.94
C PRO A 580 6.30 29.33 -8.89
N VAL A 581 7.52 29.59 -8.37
CA VAL A 581 8.10 28.83 -7.25
C VAL A 581 7.20 28.89 -6.02
N SER A 582 7.21 27.85 -5.20
CA SER A 582 6.28 27.64 -4.11
C SER A 582 6.96 27.76 -2.73
N ALA A 583 6.24 28.31 -1.76
CA ALA A 583 6.57 28.28 -0.33
C ALA A 583 5.74 27.24 0.44
N LEU A 584 4.88 26.48 -0.23
CA LEU A 584 3.96 25.54 0.41
C LEU A 584 4.71 24.45 1.17
N THR A 585 4.19 24.15 2.35
CA THR A 585 4.57 22.98 3.14
C THR A 585 3.36 22.08 3.28
N GLU A 586 3.54 20.79 3.08
CA GLU A 586 2.53 19.78 3.33
C GLU A 586 3.10 18.66 4.21
N GLU A 587 2.28 18.21 5.14
CA GLU A 587 2.61 17.22 6.15
C GLU A 587 1.81 15.94 5.89
N TRP A 588 2.48 14.81 5.72
CA TRP A 588 1.87 13.51 5.59
C TRP A 588 1.66 12.88 6.95
N SER A 589 0.45 12.42 7.20
CA SER A 589 0.13 11.53 8.30
C SER A 589 -0.40 10.22 7.74
N GLY A 590 0.40 9.15 7.79
CA GLY A 590 -0.06 7.80 7.47
C GLY A 590 -1.06 7.35 8.53
N SER A 591 -2.08 6.60 8.15
CA SER A 591 -3.12 5.94 8.98
C SER A 591 -3.43 6.57 10.37
N SER A 592 -3.41 7.90 10.49
CA SER A 592 -3.57 8.61 11.76
C SER A 592 -4.77 9.56 11.74
N ASN A 593 -5.24 9.94 12.92
CA ASN A 593 -6.29 10.94 13.07
C ASN A 593 -5.84 12.31 12.60
N LEU A 594 -6.64 12.97 11.78
CA LEU A 594 -6.41 14.35 11.36
C LEU A 594 -7.00 15.34 12.37
N THR A 595 -6.33 16.49 12.49
CA THR A 595 -6.85 17.65 13.21
C THR A 595 -7.36 18.67 12.20
N LYS A 596 -8.62 19.07 12.32
CA LYS A 596 -9.23 20.09 11.48
C LYS A 596 -9.54 21.33 12.30
N VAL A 597 -9.12 22.49 11.79
CA VAL A 597 -9.54 23.78 12.33
C VAL A 597 -10.99 24.02 11.88
N LEU A 598 -11.85 24.38 12.82
CA LEU A 598 -13.20 24.80 12.51
C LEU A 598 -13.16 26.27 12.08
N THR A 599 -13.39 26.51 10.81
CA THR A 599 -13.62 27.86 10.25
C THR A 599 -15.10 28.07 10.05
N ASP A 600 -15.59 29.28 10.37
CA ASP A 600 -16.98 29.69 10.11
C ASP A 600 -17.34 29.65 8.61
#